data_470c0be46efb2adadf67d4ca9c4bc470
#
_entry.id   470c0be46efb2adadf67d4ca9c4bc470
#
_cell.length_a   1.000
_cell.length_b   1.000
_cell.length_c   1.000
_cell.angle_alpha   90.00
_cell.angle_beta   90.00
_cell.angle_gamma   90.00
#
_symmetry.space_group_name_H-M   'P 1'
#
loop_
_entity.id
_entity.type
_entity.pdbx_description
1 polymer ?
#
loop_
_entity_poly.entity_id
_entity_poly.type
_entity_poly.pdbx_seq_one_letter_code
_entity_poly.pdbx_strand_id
1 'polypeptide(L)'
;VTVTDASHGATAGDFVTFSGASAVGGLDMNAEFEITEVTSSSVYTVTHSSNASSGATGGGSSAVTAAYQISPGPEVNAYGYGWGISAWNGVITPTITDQLNEALDDSETGVDVDDGSKFANGDYILVGQEIMKVTGVSTNTLTVTRGLTNNTGTTAVSAGSHIAAAHADNSVVTLIFDASDTSYIFTGWNIASASSTTTIDGRYWVFENFGEDLLALANNSVLYKWDTSAGPTTRAAIASGNAPTASRHLILSTPDRHVILLGTETTIGSATTQDDLFLRFSSQEDFTTWTPSSTNTAGSFRIQDGSKIMTTVRSRGSILIWTDTSLHSLQFIGAPFVFGLTQIGANCGAVGPHSAVDVNGTTFWMSQNAFYMFDGAVKKLPCTVQDYVFDNFSITSQATVYAGLNTDFNEVTWFYASKDSSFIDRSVTFNYLENVWYTNSLARTTWLDRGVYELPYATEYESTVNGTTPTVLGLTDGASSVYVHEEGTDDDVSAMRCTLQSGDFDIQDGQQLLSISRFIPDFKEQKGSADVLLSFKDYNSITNETTLNGAISAAATSLIFTHSTNMPSTVAIL
;
A
#
# COMPACT_ATOMS: atom_id res chain seq x y z
N VAL A 1 10.17 2.64 30.71
CA VAL A 1 10.46 1.52 31.61
C VAL A 1 11.41 0.58 30.91
N THR A 2 12.47 0.15 31.62
CA THR A 2 13.41 -0.84 31.10
C THR A 2 12.96 -2.23 31.54
N VAL A 3 12.85 -3.14 30.60
CA VAL A 3 12.44 -4.54 30.81
C VAL A 3 13.63 -5.45 30.54
N THR A 4 13.83 -6.43 31.41
CA THR A 4 14.82 -7.50 31.22
C THR A 4 14.09 -8.81 30.99
N ASP A 5 14.22 -9.37 29.81
CA ASP A 5 13.67 -10.67 29.41
C ASP A 5 14.66 -11.39 28.50
N ALA A 6 15.17 -12.52 28.93
CA ALA A 6 16.27 -13.21 28.28
C ALA A 6 15.83 -13.80 26.93
N SER A 7 16.55 -13.45 25.86
CA SER A 7 16.32 -13.97 24.51
C SER A 7 14.91 -13.66 23.98
N HIS A 8 14.43 -12.45 24.23
CA HIS A 8 13.06 -12.04 23.86
C HIS A 8 12.80 -12.04 22.33
N GLY A 9 13.84 -11.87 21.51
CA GLY A 9 13.71 -11.93 20.04
C GLY A 9 12.87 -10.81 19.39
N ALA A 10 12.44 -9.82 20.16
CA ALA A 10 11.67 -8.69 19.68
C ALA A 10 12.58 -7.56 19.14
N THR A 11 12.04 -6.74 18.27
CA THR A 11 12.68 -5.55 17.70
C THR A 11 11.96 -4.28 18.14
N ALA A 12 12.59 -3.13 17.96
CA ALA A 12 11.91 -1.85 18.21
C ALA A 12 10.71 -1.69 17.25
N GLY A 13 9.58 -1.23 17.79
CA GLY A 13 8.30 -1.16 17.09
C GLY A 13 7.41 -2.39 17.26
N ASP A 14 7.93 -3.50 17.79
CA ASP A 14 7.09 -4.64 18.20
C ASP A 14 6.29 -4.31 19.46
N PHE A 15 5.29 -5.12 19.74
CA PHE A 15 4.47 -4.98 20.95
C PHE A 15 4.71 -6.12 21.93
N VAL A 16 4.59 -5.82 23.20
CA VAL A 16 4.65 -6.82 24.28
C VAL A 16 3.47 -6.64 25.22
N THR A 17 2.76 -7.73 25.50
CA THR A 17 1.69 -7.77 26.51
C THR A 17 2.17 -8.50 27.73
N PHE A 18 2.16 -7.83 28.87
CA PHE A 18 2.50 -8.45 30.15
C PHE A 18 1.25 -8.89 30.90
N SER A 19 1.36 -10.02 31.58
CA SER A 19 0.37 -10.46 32.56
C SER A 19 1.04 -11.09 33.79
N GLY A 20 0.44 -10.93 34.98
CA GLY A 20 0.97 -11.41 36.23
C GLY A 20 2.10 -10.57 36.83
N ALA A 21 2.40 -9.41 36.24
CA ALA A 21 3.39 -8.48 36.80
C ALA A 21 2.86 -7.77 38.05
N SER A 22 3.71 -7.57 39.04
CA SER A 22 3.41 -6.70 40.19
C SER A 22 3.75 -5.24 39.82
N ALA A 23 2.98 -4.29 40.35
CA ALA A 23 3.23 -2.87 40.14
C ALA A 23 4.64 -2.45 40.59
N VAL A 24 5.32 -1.64 39.78
CA VAL A 24 6.69 -1.16 40.03
C VAL A 24 6.72 0.37 39.91
N GLY A 25 7.22 1.03 40.96
CA GLY A 25 7.26 2.49 40.96
C GLY A 25 5.88 3.15 40.78
N GLY A 26 4.80 2.46 41.22
CA GLY A 26 3.42 2.91 41.05
C GLY A 26 2.82 2.66 39.65
N LEU A 27 3.55 2.00 38.74
CA LEU A 27 3.08 1.63 37.42
C LEU A 27 2.57 0.18 37.39
N ASP A 28 1.38 -0.01 36.84
CA ASP A 28 0.86 -1.34 36.51
C ASP A 28 1.31 -1.71 35.10
N MET A 29 2.10 -2.77 35.02
CA MET A 29 2.65 -3.24 33.74
C MET A 29 1.79 -4.31 33.07
N ASN A 30 0.62 -4.70 33.62
CA ASN A 30 -0.26 -5.70 33.03
C ASN A 30 -1.11 -5.12 31.89
N ALA A 31 -0.45 -4.75 30.80
CA ALA A 31 -1.04 -4.17 29.59
C ALA A 31 -0.15 -4.44 28.38
N GLU A 32 -0.61 -4.03 27.21
CA GLU A 32 0.18 -4.02 25.99
C GLU A 32 1.00 -2.72 25.88
N PHE A 33 2.26 -2.86 25.48
CA PHE A 33 3.19 -1.76 25.29
C PHE A 33 3.97 -1.93 23.99
N GLU A 34 4.22 -0.82 23.31
CA GLU A 34 5.18 -0.76 22.19
C GLU A 34 6.62 -0.79 22.74
N ILE A 35 7.47 -1.61 22.11
CA ILE A 35 8.90 -1.68 22.40
C ILE A 35 9.57 -0.51 21.69
N THR A 36 10.00 0.48 22.46
CA THR A 36 10.57 1.72 21.92
C THR A 36 12.04 1.59 21.53
N GLU A 37 12.80 0.73 22.21
CA GLU A 37 14.21 0.50 21.91
C GLU A 37 14.63 -0.89 22.41
N VAL A 38 15.46 -1.57 21.64
CA VAL A 38 16.11 -2.82 22.05
C VAL A 38 17.58 -2.56 22.29
N THR A 39 17.98 -2.61 23.56
CA THR A 39 19.37 -2.35 24.00
C THR A 39 20.24 -3.59 23.86
N SER A 40 19.68 -4.79 24.00
CA SER A 40 20.37 -6.07 23.83
C SER A 40 19.37 -7.20 23.60
N SER A 41 19.84 -8.40 23.31
CA SER A 41 18.97 -9.59 23.20
C SER A 41 18.20 -9.94 24.47
N SER A 42 18.45 -9.25 25.55
CA SER A 42 17.81 -9.50 26.87
C SER A 42 17.23 -8.25 27.51
N VAL A 43 17.36 -7.06 26.87
CA VAL A 43 16.93 -5.80 27.46
C VAL A 43 16.30 -4.90 26.41
N TYR A 44 15.13 -4.39 26.71
CA TYR A 44 14.42 -3.42 25.90
C TYR A 44 13.70 -2.38 26.75
N THR A 45 13.20 -1.32 26.13
CA THR A 45 12.43 -0.27 26.79
C THR A 45 11.02 -0.18 26.22
N VAL A 46 10.08 0.16 27.12
CA VAL A 46 8.68 0.48 26.75
C VAL A 46 8.27 1.81 27.39
N THR A 47 7.32 2.50 26.78
CA THR A 47 6.78 3.75 27.31
C THR A 47 5.43 3.49 27.98
N HIS A 48 5.31 3.85 29.26
CA HIS A 48 4.05 3.79 29.99
C HIS A 48 3.32 5.14 29.90
N SER A 49 1.99 5.14 29.81
CA SER A 49 1.15 6.34 29.73
C SER A 49 1.22 7.24 30.96
N SER A 50 1.60 6.68 32.11
CA SER A 50 1.76 7.42 33.37
C SER A 50 3.21 7.49 33.79
N ASN A 51 3.59 8.54 34.50
CA ASN A 51 4.93 8.66 35.06
C ASN A 51 5.07 7.81 36.33
N ALA A 52 6.22 7.19 36.51
CA ALA A 52 6.54 6.47 37.74
C ALA A 52 6.57 7.41 38.94
N SER A 53 6.00 7.00 40.06
CA SER A 53 6.01 7.76 41.32
C SER A 53 7.39 7.71 42.01
N SER A 54 8.22 6.73 41.68
CA SER A 54 9.59 6.55 42.19
C SER A 54 10.43 5.71 41.26
N GLY A 55 11.76 5.87 41.28
CA GLY A 55 12.68 4.92 40.66
C GLY A 55 12.67 3.62 41.50
N ALA A 56 12.22 2.54 40.88
CA ALA A 56 12.18 1.21 41.53
C ALA A 56 12.56 0.12 40.52
N THR A 57 13.14 -0.95 41.02
CA THR A 57 13.38 -2.20 40.26
C THR A 57 12.55 -3.32 40.88
N GLY A 58 11.92 -4.14 40.03
CA GLY A 58 11.08 -5.25 40.51
C GLY A 58 9.98 -5.55 39.49
N GLY A 59 8.85 -6.04 39.97
CA GLY A 59 7.66 -6.36 39.17
C GLY A 59 7.72 -7.70 38.45
N GLY A 60 8.93 -8.20 38.18
CA GLY A 60 9.12 -9.50 37.54
C GLY A 60 9.09 -10.65 38.54
N SER A 61 8.57 -11.79 38.10
CA SER A 61 8.63 -13.07 38.78
C SER A 61 8.47 -14.20 37.77
N SER A 62 8.66 -15.44 38.17
CA SER A 62 8.38 -16.61 37.33
C SER A 62 6.90 -16.75 36.92
N ALA A 63 6.02 -15.96 37.49
CA ALA A 63 4.59 -15.93 37.14
C ALA A 63 4.26 -14.85 36.11
N VAL A 64 5.20 -13.98 35.76
CA VAL A 64 5.00 -12.98 34.71
C VAL A 64 5.16 -13.64 33.35
N THR A 65 4.15 -13.45 32.53
CA THR A 65 4.24 -13.83 31.10
C THR A 65 4.36 -12.58 30.26
N ALA A 66 5.26 -12.63 29.24
CA ALA A 66 5.42 -11.63 28.21
C ALA A 66 5.03 -12.26 26.85
N ALA A 67 3.95 -11.78 26.25
CA ALA A 67 3.54 -12.19 24.92
C ALA A 67 3.98 -11.11 23.91
N TYR A 68 4.82 -11.48 22.98
CA TYR A 68 5.33 -10.55 21.98
C TYR A 68 4.51 -10.65 20.68
N GLN A 69 4.28 -9.53 20.06
CA GLN A 69 3.62 -9.41 18.77
C GLN A 69 4.48 -8.55 17.87
N ILE A 70 4.71 -9.00 16.65
CA ILE A 70 5.40 -8.19 15.64
C ILE A 70 4.55 -6.96 15.35
N SER A 71 5.21 -5.82 15.14
CA SER A 71 4.54 -4.58 14.77
C SER A 71 3.53 -4.81 13.63
N PRO A 72 2.24 -4.47 13.80
CA PRO A 72 1.23 -4.68 12.76
C PRO A 72 1.43 -3.76 11.53
N GLY A 73 2.35 -2.83 11.62
CA GLY A 73 2.66 -2.04 10.51
C GLY A 73 2.69 -0.64 10.61
N PRO A 74 2.60 0.30 9.68
CA PRO A 74 3.34 0.17 8.43
C PRO A 74 4.85 0.31 8.66
N GLU A 75 5.66 -0.26 7.80
CA GLU A 75 7.11 -0.06 7.85
C GLU A 75 7.48 1.22 7.12
N VAL A 76 8.25 2.09 7.78
CA VAL A 76 8.73 3.34 7.21
C VAL A 76 10.11 3.13 6.59
N ASN A 77 10.19 3.13 5.27
CA ASN A 77 11.44 3.06 4.56
C ASN A 77 11.98 4.45 4.26
N ALA A 78 13.13 4.78 4.83
CA ALA A 78 13.87 6.00 4.53
C ALA A 78 14.81 5.75 3.36
N TYR A 79 14.47 6.27 2.19
CA TYR A 79 15.38 6.26 1.03
C TYR A 79 16.28 7.49 1.09
N GLY A 80 17.60 7.27 1.18
CA GLY A 80 18.56 8.31 1.49
C GLY A 80 18.75 9.34 0.40
N TYR A 81 19.22 9.01 -0.79
CA TYR A 81 19.65 9.96 -1.80
C TYR A 81 19.27 9.50 -3.20
N GLY A 82 18.82 10.41 -4.05
CA GLY A 82 18.60 10.08 -5.46
C GLY A 82 17.56 10.96 -6.17
N TRP A 83 17.44 10.73 -7.44
CA TRP A 83 16.45 11.36 -8.31
C TRP A 83 15.06 10.78 -8.00
N GLY A 84 14.07 11.66 -7.82
CA GLY A 84 12.68 11.23 -7.54
C GLY A 84 12.34 10.99 -6.07
N ILE A 85 13.27 11.20 -5.15
CA ILE A 85 13.03 11.03 -3.71
C ILE A 85 12.31 12.24 -3.10
N SER A 86 12.42 13.41 -3.74
CA SER A 86 11.74 14.64 -3.33
C SER A 86 11.33 15.45 -4.54
N ALA A 87 10.44 16.43 -4.33
CA ALA A 87 10.08 17.36 -5.37
C ALA A 87 11.32 18.07 -5.92
N TRP A 88 11.40 18.21 -7.23
CA TRP A 88 12.40 19.03 -7.90
C TRP A 88 12.27 20.45 -7.38
N ASN A 89 13.37 21.03 -6.90
CA ASN A 89 13.43 22.35 -6.22
C ASN A 89 12.90 22.39 -4.77
N GLY A 90 12.63 21.27 -4.13
CA GLY A 90 12.06 21.27 -2.80
C GLY A 90 10.74 22.04 -2.75
N VAL A 91 9.61 21.39 -2.64
CA VAL A 91 8.37 22.11 -2.33
C VAL A 91 8.41 22.43 -0.83
N ILE A 92 8.83 23.64 -0.51
CA ILE A 92 8.50 24.19 0.80
C ILE A 92 7.05 24.62 0.67
N THR A 93 6.15 23.98 1.38
CA THR A 93 4.85 24.56 1.66
C THR A 93 5.11 25.61 2.74
N PRO A 94 5.07 26.90 2.42
CA PRO A 94 5.38 27.92 3.40
C PRO A 94 4.30 27.87 4.48
N THR A 95 4.68 27.49 5.68
CA THR A 95 3.79 27.44 6.83
C THR A 95 3.74 28.75 7.58
N ILE A 96 4.74 29.61 7.37
CA ILE A 96 4.85 30.92 8.02
C ILE A 96 4.62 32.00 6.99
N THR A 97 3.54 32.74 7.19
CA THR A 97 3.17 33.91 6.40
C THR A 97 2.85 35.08 7.29
N ASP A 98 3.08 36.27 6.78
CA ASP A 98 2.72 37.56 7.41
C ASP A 98 2.30 38.56 6.32
N GLN A 99 2.04 39.80 6.68
CA GLN A 99 1.71 40.86 5.75
C GLN A 99 2.62 42.09 6.00
N LEU A 100 2.87 42.85 4.93
CA LEU A 100 3.50 44.16 5.07
C LEU A 100 2.56 45.07 5.81
N ASN A 101 3.10 45.85 6.78
CA ASN A 101 2.37 46.83 7.54
C ASN A 101 2.48 48.25 6.92
N GLU A 102 3.20 48.37 5.80
CA GLU A 102 3.24 49.58 4.97
C GLU A 102 3.62 49.22 3.52
N ALA A 103 3.42 50.18 2.62
CA ALA A 103 3.88 49.99 1.25
C ALA A 103 5.40 50.13 1.16
N LEU A 104 6.05 49.13 0.57
CA LEU A 104 7.50 49.05 0.41
C LEU A 104 7.89 49.62 -0.95
N ASP A 105 8.77 50.61 -1.01
CA ASP A 105 9.34 51.09 -2.28
C ASP A 105 10.47 50.19 -2.83
N ASP A 106 11.02 50.53 -3.96
CA ASP A 106 12.05 49.72 -4.63
C ASP A 106 13.49 49.91 -4.11
N SER A 107 13.66 50.83 -3.13
CA SER A 107 14.95 51.20 -2.57
C SER A 107 15.07 50.95 -1.07
N GLU A 108 13.96 50.82 -0.39
CA GLU A 108 13.89 50.64 1.05
C GLU A 108 14.39 49.26 1.49
N THR A 109 15.17 49.24 2.56
CA THR A 109 15.76 48.01 3.14
C THR A 109 15.16 47.65 4.51
N GLY A 110 14.30 48.52 5.08
CA GLY A 110 13.49 48.24 6.26
C GLY A 110 12.14 47.72 5.77
N VAL A 111 11.75 46.54 6.13
CA VAL A 111 10.47 45.91 5.77
C VAL A 111 9.64 45.81 7.03
N ASP A 112 8.59 46.61 7.13
CA ASP A 112 7.68 46.56 8.26
C ASP A 112 6.60 45.49 8.02
N VAL A 113 6.48 44.57 8.97
CA VAL A 113 5.55 43.44 8.96
C VAL A 113 4.62 43.51 10.18
N ASP A 114 3.49 42.82 10.13
CA ASP A 114 2.54 42.79 11.24
C ASP A 114 3.13 42.14 12.50
N ASP A 115 3.91 41.05 12.33
CA ASP A 115 4.53 40.31 13.44
C ASP A 115 5.96 39.88 13.07
N GLY A 116 6.94 40.71 13.39
CA GLY A 116 8.35 40.42 13.13
C GLY A 116 8.93 39.25 13.93
N SER A 117 8.23 38.75 14.98
CA SER A 117 8.67 37.62 15.78
C SER A 117 8.66 36.30 15.00
N LYS A 118 7.98 36.25 13.84
CA LYS A 118 7.93 35.10 12.92
C LYS A 118 9.21 34.92 12.10
N PHE A 119 10.11 35.92 12.13
CA PHE A 119 11.32 35.95 11.27
C PHE A 119 12.58 36.11 12.12
N ALA A 120 13.68 35.59 11.60
CA ALA A 120 14.98 35.65 12.23
C ALA A 120 16.08 36.14 11.28
N ASN A 121 17.21 36.55 11.85
CA ASN A 121 18.38 36.92 11.06
C ASN A 121 18.92 35.70 10.30
N GLY A 122 19.06 35.84 9.00
CA GLY A 122 19.49 34.77 8.09
C GLY A 122 18.37 34.20 7.26
N ASP A 123 17.12 34.44 7.61
CA ASP A 123 15.95 33.97 6.88
C ASP A 123 15.85 34.55 5.47
N TYR A 124 15.15 33.84 4.62
CA TYR A 124 14.78 34.35 3.31
C TYR A 124 13.26 34.44 3.22
N ILE A 125 12.79 35.59 2.78
CA ILE A 125 11.37 35.90 2.61
C ILE A 125 11.06 36.18 1.16
N LEU A 126 9.83 35.85 0.76
CA LEU A 126 9.27 36.15 -0.57
C LEU A 126 8.13 37.14 -0.41
N VAL A 127 8.21 38.26 -1.12
CA VAL A 127 7.12 39.23 -1.26
C VAL A 127 6.80 39.39 -2.73
N GLY A 128 5.60 38.99 -3.13
CA GLY A 128 5.27 38.88 -4.56
C GLY A 128 6.16 37.85 -5.28
N GLN A 129 7.11 38.35 -6.08
CA GLN A 129 8.12 37.51 -6.75
C GLN A 129 9.55 37.89 -6.31
N GLU A 130 9.70 38.82 -5.40
CA GLU A 130 10.99 39.26 -4.92
C GLU A 130 11.43 38.43 -3.71
N ILE A 131 12.67 37.91 -3.77
CA ILE A 131 13.31 37.24 -2.66
C ILE A 131 14.21 38.23 -1.94
N MET A 132 14.08 38.29 -0.63
CA MET A 132 14.88 39.15 0.25
C MET A 132 15.51 38.30 1.35
N LYS A 133 16.73 38.65 1.77
CA LYS A 133 17.41 38.05 2.91
C LYS A 133 17.27 38.94 4.13
N VAL A 134 16.74 38.41 5.21
CA VAL A 134 16.68 39.09 6.50
C VAL A 134 18.08 39.14 7.11
N THR A 135 18.57 40.34 7.37
CA THR A 135 19.88 40.59 8.00
C THR A 135 19.80 41.12 9.42
N GLY A 136 18.59 41.44 9.86
CA GLY A 136 18.29 41.89 11.22
C GLY A 136 16.78 42.00 11.44
N VAL A 137 16.35 41.81 12.67
CA VAL A 137 14.97 41.95 13.11
C VAL A 137 14.92 42.88 14.31
N SER A 138 14.09 43.93 14.22
CA SER A 138 13.87 44.88 15.33
C SER A 138 12.36 45.07 15.51
N THR A 139 11.80 44.43 16.51
CA THR A 139 10.36 44.35 16.76
C THR A 139 9.62 43.88 15.52
N ASN A 140 8.99 44.74 14.74
CA ASN A 140 8.24 44.39 13.54
C ASN A 140 8.92 44.86 12.24
N THR A 141 10.12 45.46 12.33
CA THR A 141 10.90 45.89 11.17
C THR A 141 12.00 44.85 10.84
N LEU A 142 11.96 44.30 9.67
CA LEU A 142 12.99 43.41 9.15
C LEU A 142 14.01 44.21 8.32
N THR A 143 15.26 44.19 8.69
CA THR A 143 16.33 44.74 7.83
C THR A 143 16.66 43.69 6.79
N VAL A 144 16.58 44.00 5.49
CA VAL A 144 16.75 43.03 4.43
C VAL A 144 17.78 43.45 3.40
N THR A 145 18.37 42.43 2.76
CA THR A 145 19.11 42.60 1.49
C THR A 145 18.16 42.23 0.35
N ARG A 146 17.96 43.13 -0.60
CA ARG A 146 17.00 43.03 -1.69
C ARG A 146 17.64 42.66 -3.02
N GLY A 147 16.81 42.39 -4.02
CA GLY A 147 17.25 42.10 -5.39
C GLY A 147 18.02 40.78 -5.51
N LEU A 148 17.65 39.79 -4.73
CA LEU A 148 18.32 38.50 -4.72
C LEU A 148 17.79 37.60 -5.83
N THR A 149 18.69 36.87 -6.48
CA THR A 149 18.33 35.82 -7.43
C THR A 149 18.36 34.47 -6.74
N ASN A 150 17.41 33.63 -7.09
CA ASN A 150 17.44 32.22 -6.72
C ASN A 150 18.56 31.54 -7.49
N ASN A 151 19.75 31.47 -6.92
CA ASN A 151 20.89 30.82 -7.55
C ASN A 151 21.05 29.41 -6.98
N THR A 152 20.76 28.44 -7.78
CA THR A 152 20.87 27.02 -7.53
C THR A 152 22.29 26.61 -7.21
N GLY A 153 22.57 26.29 -5.97
CA GLY A 153 23.79 25.62 -5.56
C GLY A 153 24.47 26.27 -4.37
N THR A 154 24.58 25.50 -3.32
CA THR A 154 25.33 25.79 -2.10
C THR A 154 25.10 27.17 -1.45
N THR A 155 24.11 27.24 -0.57
CA THR A 155 23.93 28.26 0.48
C THR A 155 23.85 29.73 0.07
N ALA A 156 23.77 30.07 -1.20
CA ALA A 156 23.78 31.45 -1.60
C ALA A 156 22.66 31.78 -2.59
N VAL A 157 21.58 32.32 -2.06
CA VAL A 157 20.88 33.35 -2.76
C VAL A 157 21.89 34.50 -2.87
N SER A 158 22.48 34.69 -4.02
CA SER A 158 23.48 35.77 -4.22
C SER A 158 22.78 37.03 -4.71
N ALA A 159 23.32 38.17 -4.33
CA ALA A 159 22.96 39.42 -4.98
C ALA A 159 23.13 39.28 -6.48
N GLY A 160 22.03 39.24 -7.22
CA GLY A 160 22.00 39.04 -8.65
C GLY A 160 21.27 40.17 -9.33
N SER A 161 21.04 40.03 -10.62
CA SER A 161 20.46 41.06 -11.47
C SER A 161 18.94 41.25 -11.33
N HIS A 162 18.29 40.73 -10.29
CA HIS A 162 16.92 41.09 -10.00
C HIS A 162 16.86 42.46 -9.35
N ILE A 163 16.01 43.28 -9.89
CA ILE A 163 15.77 44.64 -9.39
C ILE A 163 14.75 44.52 -8.25
N ALA A 164 15.02 45.19 -7.14
CA ALA A 164 14.05 45.34 -6.07
C ALA A 164 12.77 46.00 -6.63
N ALA A 165 11.64 45.51 -6.23
CA ALA A 165 10.34 45.97 -6.74
C ALA A 165 9.53 46.66 -5.62
N ALA A 166 8.67 47.59 -5.98
CA ALA A 166 7.71 48.16 -5.03
C ALA A 166 6.59 47.17 -4.73
N HIS A 167 6.21 47.06 -3.44
CA HIS A 167 5.13 46.19 -2.98
C HIS A 167 4.07 47.02 -2.24
N ALA A 168 2.81 46.69 -2.45
CA ALA A 168 1.72 47.37 -1.80
C ALA A 168 1.63 47.00 -0.31
N ASP A 169 1.08 47.89 0.50
CA ASP A 169 0.66 47.61 1.86
C ASP A 169 -0.25 46.35 1.91
N ASN A 170 -0.13 45.55 2.97
CA ASN A 170 -0.79 44.25 3.13
C ASN A 170 -0.39 43.16 2.09
N SER A 171 0.69 43.36 1.34
CA SER A 171 1.27 42.26 0.52
C SER A 171 1.73 41.13 1.41
N VAL A 172 1.46 39.89 0.97
CA VAL A 172 1.84 38.68 1.73
C VAL A 172 3.36 38.53 1.75
N VAL A 173 3.92 38.43 2.95
CA VAL A 173 5.31 38.06 3.24
C VAL A 173 5.36 36.58 3.58
N THR A 174 6.09 35.81 2.84
CA THR A 174 6.20 34.36 3.01
C THR A 174 7.62 33.98 3.41
N LEU A 175 7.79 33.27 4.52
CA LEU A 175 9.07 32.70 4.89
C LEU A 175 9.38 31.53 3.99
N ILE A 176 10.40 31.63 3.13
CA ILE A 176 10.81 30.59 2.19
C ILE A 176 12.04 29.80 2.64
N PHE A 177 12.81 30.34 3.59
CA PHE A 177 13.91 29.68 4.23
C PHE A 177 14.07 30.20 5.65
N ASP A 178 14.06 29.29 6.61
CA ASP A 178 14.29 29.52 8.03
C ASP A 178 15.74 29.17 8.35
N ALA A 179 16.55 30.18 8.69
CA ALA A 179 17.95 29.98 9.01
C ALA A 179 18.18 29.25 10.34
N SER A 180 17.18 29.20 11.20
CA SER A 180 17.23 28.50 12.49
C SER A 180 16.81 27.03 12.39
N ASP A 181 16.05 26.68 11.35
CA ASP A 181 15.56 25.33 11.13
C ASP A 181 16.45 24.58 10.15
N THR A 182 17.30 23.72 10.68
CA THR A 182 18.20 22.87 9.88
C THR A 182 17.48 21.78 9.11
N SER A 183 16.17 21.62 9.30
CA SER A 183 15.33 20.68 8.53
C SER A 183 14.96 21.23 7.14
N TYR A 184 15.06 22.54 6.92
CA TYR A 184 14.89 23.16 5.61
C TYR A 184 16.19 23.09 4.79
N ILE A 185 16.45 21.96 4.19
CA ILE A 185 17.56 21.82 3.25
C ILE A 185 17.01 22.00 1.84
N PHE A 186 17.41 23.07 1.16
CA PHE A 186 17.21 23.20 -0.27
C PHE A 186 17.99 22.10 -0.98
N THR A 187 17.30 21.10 -1.49
CA THR A 187 17.89 20.07 -2.31
C THR A 187 17.97 20.55 -3.75
N GLY A 188 19.09 21.15 -4.11
CA GLY A 188 19.44 21.42 -5.52
C GLY A 188 20.11 20.21 -6.16
N TRP A 189 20.41 20.30 -7.44
CA TRP A 189 21.08 19.26 -8.23
C TRP A 189 22.41 18.76 -7.65
N ASN A 190 23.00 19.47 -6.74
CA ASN A 190 24.30 19.21 -6.16
C ASN A 190 24.30 19.09 -4.63
N ILE A 191 23.14 19.05 -4.02
CA ILE A 191 22.98 18.90 -2.56
C ILE A 191 22.29 17.58 -2.30
N ALA A 192 22.93 16.75 -1.48
CA ALA A 192 22.29 15.52 -1.00
C ALA A 192 21.02 15.87 -0.21
N SER A 193 19.89 15.26 -0.55
CA SER A 193 18.67 15.39 0.25
C SER A 193 18.94 14.88 1.66
N ALA A 194 18.53 15.62 2.68
CA ALA A 194 18.34 15.02 3.99
C ALA A 194 17.31 13.89 3.82
N SER A 195 17.51 12.76 4.48
CA SER A 195 16.66 11.59 4.36
C SER A 195 15.17 11.98 4.40
N SER A 196 14.45 11.73 3.32
CA SER A 196 13.01 11.89 3.31
C SER A 196 12.37 10.51 3.39
N THR A 197 11.38 10.37 4.25
CA THR A 197 10.51 9.20 4.28
C THR A 197 9.59 9.25 3.07
N THR A 198 9.76 8.34 2.12
CA THR A 198 9.05 8.42 0.84
C THR A 198 8.01 7.36 0.64
N THR A 199 8.11 6.23 1.30
CA THR A 199 7.09 5.17 1.20
C THR A 199 6.81 4.54 2.55
N ILE A 200 5.56 4.24 2.73
CA ILE A 200 5.07 3.42 3.82
C ILE A 200 4.75 2.06 3.21
N ASP A 201 5.60 1.08 3.43
CA ASP A 201 5.31 -0.30 3.04
C ASP A 201 4.43 -0.91 4.13
N GLY A 202 3.26 -1.43 3.74
CA GLY A 202 2.40 -2.16 4.66
C GLY A 202 3.09 -3.42 5.17
N ARG A 203 2.85 -3.78 6.42
CA ARG A 203 3.32 -5.06 6.95
C ARG A 203 2.46 -6.18 6.36
N TYR A 204 3.10 -7.16 5.71
CA TYR A 204 2.43 -8.35 5.19
C TYR A 204 3.20 -9.60 5.60
N TRP A 205 2.49 -10.71 5.65
CA TRP A 205 3.04 -12.01 5.98
C TRP A 205 3.02 -12.94 4.77
N VAL A 206 4.03 -13.79 4.71
CA VAL A 206 4.10 -14.90 3.76
C VAL A 206 4.28 -16.19 4.55
N PHE A 207 3.52 -17.20 4.19
CA PHE A 207 3.50 -18.50 4.86
C PHE A 207 3.80 -19.63 3.89
N GLU A 208 4.58 -20.62 4.34
CA GLU A 208 4.90 -21.81 3.59
C GLU A 208 4.96 -23.03 4.51
N ASN A 209 4.43 -24.15 4.04
CA ASN A 209 4.51 -25.40 4.77
C ASN A 209 5.81 -26.13 4.46
N PHE A 210 6.61 -26.43 5.47
CA PHE A 210 7.81 -27.28 5.36
C PHE A 210 7.54 -28.63 6.01
N GLY A 211 6.89 -29.53 5.27
CA GLY A 211 6.33 -30.76 5.82
C GLY A 211 5.11 -30.47 6.69
N GLU A 212 5.16 -30.84 7.96
CA GLU A 212 4.11 -30.56 8.94
C GLU A 212 4.29 -29.19 9.61
N ASP A 213 5.51 -28.62 9.56
CA ASP A 213 5.85 -27.35 10.17
C ASP A 213 5.45 -26.15 9.27
N LEU A 214 5.14 -25.04 9.89
CA LEU A 214 4.86 -23.78 9.20
C LEU A 214 6.07 -22.86 9.27
N LEU A 215 6.52 -22.40 8.11
CA LEU A 215 7.45 -21.28 8.00
C LEU A 215 6.67 -19.99 7.77
N ALA A 216 7.05 -18.94 8.47
CA ALA A 216 6.39 -17.65 8.39
C ALA A 216 7.44 -16.53 8.27
N LEU A 217 7.15 -15.55 7.44
CA LEU A 217 7.99 -14.37 7.23
C LEU A 217 7.11 -13.13 7.19
N ALA A 218 7.35 -12.18 8.08
CA ALA A 218 6.89 -10.81 7.87
C ALA A 218 7.90 -10.09 6.94
N ASN A 219 7.43 -9.20 6.08
CA ASN A 219 8.36 -8.45 5.21
C ASN A 219 9.42 -7.71 6.04
N ASN A 220 10.66 -7.70 5.54
CA ASN A 220 11.86 -7.15 6.18
C ASN A 220 12.16 -7.71 7.58
N SER A 221 11.74 -8.93 7.85
CA SER A 221 11.94 -9.61 9.12
C SER A 221 12.72 -10.90 8.98
N VAL A 222 12.93 -11.58 10.09
CA VAL A 222 13.55 -12.90 10.17
C VAL A 222 12.56 -14.00 9.77
N LEU A 223 13.09 -15.15 9.38
CA LEU A 223 12.28 -16.35 9.15
C LEU A 223 11.87 -16.98 10.49
N TYR A 224 10.58 -17.23 10.67
CA TYR A 224 10.02 -17.94 11.81
C TYR A 224 9.62 -19.37 11.42
N LYS A 225 9.74 -20.28 12.39
CA LYS A 225 9.23 -21.65 12.31
C LYS A 225 8.21 -21.88 13.42
N TRP A 226 7.04 -22.36 13.08
CA TRP A 226 6.10 -22.93 14.03
C TRP A 226 6.11 -24.44 13.92
N ASP A 227 6.46 -25.10 15.03
CA ASP A 227 6.52 -26.55 15.14
C ASP A 227 5.13 -27.07 15.54
N THR A 228 4.45 -27.75 14.61
CA THR A 228 3.11 -28.27 14.86
C THR A 228 3.06 -29.32 15.96
N SER A 229 4.15 -30.06 16.19
CA SER A 229 4.24 -31.07 17.26
C SER A 229 4.20 -30.45 18.66
N ALA A 230 4.58 -29.18 18.78
CA ALA A 230 4.53 -28.42 20.03
C ALA A 230 3.12 -27.92 20.40
N GLY A 231 2.15 -28.07 19.48
CA GLY A 231 0.74 -27.72 19.67
C GLY A 231 0.41 -26.24 19.40
N PRO A 232 -0.89 -25.92 19.28
CA PRO A 232 -1.36 -24.61 18.82
C PRO A 232 -1.12 -23.46 19.79
N THR A 233 -0.82 -23.77 21.06
CA THR A 233 -0.53 -22.76 22.10
C THR A 233 0.95 -22.37 22.16
N THR A 234 1.82 -23.05 21.39
CA THR A 234 3.24 -22.75 21.35
C THR A 234 3.51 -21.72 20.26
N ARG A 235 4.29 -20.70 20.57
CA ARG A 235 4.68 -19.66 19.62
C ARG A 235 5.65 -20.19 18.56
N ALA A 236 5.59 -19.59 17.38
CA ALA A 236 6.67 -19.72 16.40
C ALA A 236 7.98 -19.17 16.98
N ALA A 237 9.08 -19.84 16.70
CA ALA A 237 10.42 -19.42 17.05
C ALA A 237 11.18 -18.94 15.82
N ILE A 238 12.21 -18.10 16.02
CA ILE A 238 13.11 -17.72 14.93
C ILE A 238 13.76 -18.99 14.37
N ALA A 239 13.64 -19.19 13.08
CA ALA A 239 14.24 -20.32 12.39
C ALA A 239 15.76 -20.18 12.43
N SER A 240 16.40 -21.07 13.08
CA SER A 240 17.82 -21.23 13.43
C SER A 240 18.84 -20.18 12.96
N GLY A 241 19.93 -20.03 13.74
CA GLY A 241 20.93 -18.97 13.70
C GLY A 241 21.79 -18.77 12.44
N ASN A 242 21.48 -19.40 11.30
CA ASN A 242 22.19 -19.18 10.04
C ASN A 242 21.24 -18.71 8.90
N ALA A 243 19.98 -18.43 9.19
CA ALA A 243 19.08 -17.83 8.23
C ALA A 243 19.33 -16.31 8.11
N PRO A 244 19.07 -15.68 6.95
CA PRO A 244 19.06 -14.23 6.82
C PRO A 244 18.14 -13.57 7.85
N THR A 245 18.53 -12.39 8.34
CA THR A 245 17.79 -11.65 9.37
C THR A 245 16.82 -10.61 8.81
N ALA A 246 16.91 -10.34 7.50
CA ALA A 246 15.97 -9.47 6.79
C ALA A 246 15.67 -10.04 5.41
N SER A 247 14.38 -10.23 5.11
CA SER A 247 13.91 -10.73 3.82
C SER A 247 12.50 -10.22 3.54
N ARG A 248 12.14 -10.03 2.26
CA ARG A 248 10.82 -9.54 1.86
C ARG A 248 9.83 -10.66 1.54
N HIS A 249 10.29 -11.71 0.89
CA HIS A 249 9.45 -12.82 0.45
C HIS A 249 10.04 -14.17 0.80
N LEU A 250 9.15 -15.12 0.98
CA LEU A 250 9.42 -16.51 1.26
C LEU A 250 8.69 -17.37 0.23
N ILE A 251 9.36 -18.36 -0.35
CA ILE A 251 8.72 -19.41 -1.14
C ILE A 251 9.48 -20.73 -1.02
N LEU A 252 8.74 -21.82 -1.03
CA LEU A 252 9.31 -23.17 -1.01
C LEU A 252 9.35 -23.75 -2.43
N SER A 253 10.50 -24.27 -2.83
CA SER A 253 10.61 -25.11 -4.04
C SER A 253 10.11 -26.50 -3.72
N THR A 254 8.95 -26.88 -4.27
CA THR A 254 8.26 -28.13 -3.91
C THR A 254 8.95 -29.40 -4.37
N PRO A 255 9.62 -29.49 -5.55
CA PRO A 255 10.23 -30.73 -5.98
C PRO A 255 11.44 -31.16 -5.16
N ASP A 256 12.17 -30.21 -4.62
CA ASP A 256 13.49 -30.37 -4.01
C ASP A 256 13.56 -29.83 -2.59
N ARG A 257 12.49 -29.19 -2.10
CA ARG A 257 12.33 -28.68 -0.73
C ARG A 257 13.44 -27.73 -0.29
N HIS A 258 13.89 -26.85 -1.19
CA HIS A 258 14.68 -25.68 -0.81
C HIS A 258 13.76 -24.54 -0.35
N VAL A 259 14.11 -23.90 0.74
CA VAL A 259 13.47 -22.68 1.18
C VAL A 259 14.19 -21.50 0.50
N ILE A 260 13.43 -20.60 -0.12
CA ILE A 260 13.97 -19.47 -0.88
C ILE A 260 13.49 -18.19 -0.24
N LEU A 261 14.43 -17.33 0.14
CA LEU A 261 14.20 -15.99 0.65
C LEU A 261 14.61 -14.96 -0.41
N LEU A 262 13.74 -13.99 -0.65
CA LEU A 262 13.91 -13.00 -1.72
C LEU A 262 13.87 -11.58 -1.15
N GLY A 263 14.58 -10.64 -1.79
CA GLY A 263 14.82 -9.32 -1.25
C GLY A 263 15.59 -9.40 0.06
N THR A 264 16.68 -10.17 0.09
CA THR A 264 17.36 -10.56 1.32
C THR A 264 18.80 -10.03 1.39
N GLU A 265 19.49 -10.31 2.47
CA GLU A 265 20.84 -9.88 2.77
C GLU A 265 21.88 -10.49 1.80
N THR A 266 22.81 -9.68 1.33
CA THR A 266 23.99 -10.17 0.62
C THR A 266 25.00 -10.81 1.56
N THR A 267 25.05 -10.35 2.83
CA THR A 267 25.85 -10.94 3.91
C THR A 267 24.90 -11.40 5.01
N ILE A 268 24.82 -12.70 5.26
CA ILE A 268 23.93 -13.29 6.26
C ILE A 268 24.21 -12.72 7.66
N GLY A 269 23.16 -12.33 8.37
CA GLY A 269 23.24 -11.74 9.70
C GLY A 269 23.53 -10.24 9.70
N SER A 270 23.46 -9.57 8.55
CA SER A 270 23.67 -8.13 8.43
C SER A 270 22.53 -7.49 7.65
N ALA A 271 21.46 -7.12 8.35
CA ALA A 271 20.26 -6.50 7.75
C ALA A 271 20.57 -5.24 6.92
N THR A 272 21.65 -4.52 7.25
CA THR A 272 22.10 -3.36 6.48
C THR A 272 22.63 -3.69 5.09
N THR A 273 22.86 -4.97 4.78
CA THR A 273 23.30 -5.45 3.46
C THR A 273 22.12 -6.03 2.63
N GLN A 274 20.89 -5.78 3.03
CA GLN A 274 19.71 -6.20 2.30
C GLN A 274 19.71 -5.56 0.89
N ASP A 275 19.51 -6.39 -0.12
CA ASP A 275 19.38 -6.00 -1.52
C ASP A 275 18.05 -6.52 -2.05
N ASP A 276 17.19 -5.63 -2.47
CA ASP A 276 15.82 -5.92 -2.93
C ASP A 276 15.75 -6.82 -4.17
N LEU A 277 16.85 -7.01 -4.87
CA LEU A 277 16.97 -7.91 -6.03
C LEU A 277 17.76 -9.19 -5.73
N PHE A 278 18.19 -9.38 -4.48
CA PHE A 278 18.98 -10.53 -4.09
C PHE A 278 18.08 -11.65 -3.55
N LEU A 279 18.36 -12.89 -3.93
CA LEU A 279 17.68 -14.06 -3.40
C LEU A 279 18.68 -15.10 -2.91
N ARG A 280 18.30 -15.81 -1.86
CA ARG A 280 19.04 -16.95 -1.30
C ARG A 280 18.13 -18.16 -1.20
N PHE A 281 18.72 -19.32 -1.39
CA PHE A 281 18.06 -20.59 -1.12
C PHE A 281 18.88 -21.41 -0.11
N SER A 282 18.16 -22.09 0.76
CA SER A 282 18.73 -22.99 1.78
C SER A 282 19.35 -24.24 1.14
N SER A 283 19.98 -25.07 1.93
CA SER A 283 20.30 -26.44 1.50
C SER A 283 19.02 -27.25 1.29
N GLN A 284 19.10 -28.28 0.46
CA GLN A 284 17.97 -29.19 0.18
C GLN A 284 17.46 -29.83 1.49
N GLU A 285 16.15 -29.82 1.69
CA GLU A 285 15.46 -30.36 2.88
C GLU A 285 15.95 -29.80 4.22
N ASP A 286 16.64 -28.65 4.21
CA ASP A 286 17.23 -28.04 5.40
C ASP A 286 17.09 -26.51 5.36
N PHE A 287 16.13 -25.98 6.11
CA PHE A 287 15.93 -24.53 6.24
C PHE A 287 16.90 -23.86 7.23
N THR A 288 17.86 -24.59 7.79
CA THR A 288 18.83 -24.07 8.76
C THR A 288 20.18 -23.74 8.14
N THR A 289 20.51 -24.29 6.97
CA THR A 289 21.79 -24.10 6.29
C THR A 289 21.65 -23.20 5.07
N TRP A 290 22.23 -22.00 5.15
CA TRP A 290 22.11 -20.93 4.13
C TRP A 290 23.45 -20.49 3.54
N THR A 291 24.57 -20.85 4.17
CA THR A 291 25.91 -20.51 3.68
C THR A 291 26.35 -21.56 2.65
N PRO A 292 26.63 -21.16 1.39
CA PRO A 292 27.12 -22.08 0.37
C PRO A 292 28.43 -22.76 0.76
N SER A 293 28.51 -24.07 0.53
CA SER A 293 29.73 -24.86 0.71
C SER A 293 29.82 -25.98 -0.33
N SER A 294 30.97 -26.63 -0.42
CA SER A 294 31.15 -27.77 -1.34
C SER A 294 30.33 -29.02 -0.95
N THR A 295 29.75 -29.02 0.25
CA THR A 295 29.01 -30.18 0.81
C THR A 295 27.51 -29.95 0.93
N ASN A 296 27.01 -28.79 0.55
CA ASN A 296 25.60 -28.48 0.59
C ASN A 296 25.10 -27.88 -0.75
N THR A 297 23.81 -27.68 -0.86
CA THR A 297 23.16 -27.13 -2.04
C THR A 297 22.69 -25.68 -1.86
N ALA A 298 23.03 -25.03 -0.74
CA ALA A 298 22.70 -23.63 -0.50
C ALA A 298 23.39 -22.71 -1.53
N GLY A 299 22.69 -21.63 -1.89
CA GLY A 299 23.22 -20.70 -2.89
C GLY A 299 22.45 -19.38 -2.93
N SER A 300 22.81 -18.56 -3.90
CA SER A 300 22.18 -17.26 -4.08
C SER A 300 22.28 -16.78 -5.53
N PHE A 301 21.33 -15.89 -5.91
CA PHE A 301 21.36 -15.15 -7.16
C PHE A 301 21.04 -13.69 -6.91
N ARG A 302 21.41 -12.83 -7.85
CA ARG A 302 20.97 -11.46 -7.93
C ARG A 302 20.28 -11.24 -9.27
N ILE A 303 19.04 -10.76 -9.24
CA ILE A 303 18.32 -10.33 -10.43
C ILE A 303 18.94 -9.01 -10.92
N GLN A 304 19.09 -8.88 -12.24
CA GLN A 304 19.78 -7.71 -12.83
C GLN A 304 18.82 -6.66 -13.39
N ASP A 305 17.51 -6.98 -13.47
CA ASP A 305 16.48 -6.13 -14.05
C ASP A 305 15.41 -5.79 -13.01
N GLY A 306 15.07 -4.50 -12.90
CA GLY A 306 14.16 -3.96 -11.92
C GLY A 306 14.86 -3.28 -10.74
N SER A 307 14.05 -2.77 -9.81
CA SER A 307 14.52 -2.13 -8.56
C SER A 307 14.28 -2.98 -7.33
N LYS A 308 13.20 -3.77 -7.31
CA LYS A 308 12.87 -4.69 -6.21
C LYS A 308 12.05 -5.88 -6.70
N ILE A 309 12.18 -7.00 -5.99
CA ILE A 309 11.31 -8.16 -6.15
C ILE A 309 9.96 -7.83 -5.51
N MET A 310 8.89 -8.00 -6.29
CA MET A 310 7.53 -7.65 -5.90
C MET A 310 6.76 -8.84 -5.36
N THR A 311 6.78 -9.97 -6.08
CA THR A 311 6.01 -11.17 -5.71
C THR A 311 6.60 -12.43 -6.30
N THR A 312 6.16 -13.57 -5.80
CA THR A 312 6.55 -14.90 -6.29
C THR A 312 5.37 -15.84 -6.29
N VAL A 313 5.27 -16.68 -7.31
CA VAL A 313 4.22 -17.71 -7.42
C VAL A 313 4.82 -18.99 -8.01
N ARG A 314 4.41 -20.15 -7.51
CA ARG A 314 4.74 -21.45 -8.14
C ARG A 314 3.84 -21.70 -9.34
N SER A 315 4.42 -22.03 -10.47
CA SER A 315 3.69 -22.39 -11.69
C SER A 315 4.48 -23.39 -12.54
N ARG A 316 3.82 -24.44 -13.00
CA ARG A 316 4.36 -25.43 -13.96
C ARG A 316 5.74 -26.01 -13.58
N GLY A 317 5.98 -26.25 -12.29
CA GLY A 317 7.26 -26.82 -11.83
C GLY A 317 8.42 -25.84 -11.79
N SER A 318 8.15 -24.54 -11.95
CA SER A 318 9.08 -23.44 -11.73
C SER A 318 8.52 -22.44 -10.72
N ILE A 319 9.38 -21.59 -10.21
CA ILE A 319 9.00 -20.44 -9.40
C ILE A 319 9.10 -19.22 -10.29
N LEU A 320 7.98 -18.53 -10.45
CA LEU A 320 7.90 -17.25 -11.13
C LEU A 320 8.22 -16.14 -10.13
N ILE A 321 9.12 -15.25 -10.50
CA ILE A 321 9.57 -14.13 -9.67
C ILE A 321 9.37 -12.85 -10.45
N TRP A 322 8.54 -11.96 -9.92
CA TRP A 322 8.32 -10.63 -10.51
C TRP A 322 9.19 -9.60 -9.82
N THR A 323 9.81 -8.77 -10.62
CA THR A 323 10.27 -7.46 -10.18
C THR A 323 9.19 -6.40 -10.49
N ASP A 324 9.47 -5.16 -10.17
CA ASP A 324 8.66 -4.01 -10.59
C ASP A 324 8.60 -3.81 -12.12
N THR A 325 9.51 -4.43 -12.88
CA THR A 325 9.60 -4.26 -14.35
C THR A 325 9.54 -5.57 -15.14
N SER A 326 9.95 -6.68 -14.57
CA SER A 326 10.21 -7.93 -15.32
C SER A 326 9.71 -9.18 -14.61
N LEU A 327 9.62 -10.26 -15.37
CA LEU A 327 9.29 -11.60 -14.91
C LEU A 327 10.44 -12.56 -15.16
N HIS A 328 10.81 -13.30 -14.12
CA HIS A 328 11.85 -14.32 -14.14
C HIS A 328 11.27 -15.69 -13.78
N SER A 329 11.88 -16.72 -14.31
CA SER A 329 11.62 -18.13 -13.94
C SER A 329 12.83 -18.68 -13.23
N LEU A 330 12.64 -19.19 -12.02
CA LEU A 330 13.61 -19.96 -11.26
C LEU A 330 13.21 -21.43 -11.30
N GLN A 331 14.07 -22.25 -11.86
CA GLN A 331 13.81 -23.67 -12.04
C GLN A 331 14.91 -24.52 -11.38
N PHE A 332 14.51 -25.57 -10.66
CA PHE A 332 15.44 -26.56 -10.16
C PHE A 332 16.02 -27.38 -11.32
N ILE A 333 17.34 -27.36 -11.48
CA ILE A 333 18.06 -28.05 -12.56
C ILE A 333 19.02 -29.13 -12.04
N GLY A 334 19.16 -29.21 -10.70
CA GLY A 334 20.03 -30.19 -10.07
C GLY A 334 21.53 -29.86 -10.13
N ALA A 335 22.34 -30.75 -9.58
CA ALA A 335 23.79 -30.57 -9.51
C ALA A 335 24.45 -30.52 -10.91
N PRO A 336 25.50 -29.69 -11.09
CA PRO A 336 26.20 -28.87 -10.10
C PRO A 336 25.56 -27.50 -9.86
N PHE A 337 24.62 -27.07 -10.69
CA PHE A 337 23.92 -25.83 -10.60
C PHE A 337 22.53 -26.09 -10.03
N VAL A 338 22.30 -25.88 -8.78
CA VAL A 338 21.04 -26.23 -8.08
C VAL A 338 19.82 -25.63 -8.76
N PHE A 339 19.88 -24.34 -9.09
CA PHE A 339 18.82 -23.61 -9.78
C PHE A 339 19.33 -22.91 -11.04
N GLY A 340 18.45 -22.74 -12.02
CA GLY A 340 18.62 -21.88 -13.17
C GLY A 340 17.64 -20.71 -13.09
N LEU A 341 18.15 -19.48 -13.21
CA LEU A 341 17.35 -18.25 -13.24
C LEU A 341 17.35 -17.68 -14.66
N THR A 342 16.17 -17.46 -15.23
CA THR A 342 16.01 -16.95 -16.59
C THR A 342 14.94 -15.87 -16.64
N GLN A 343 15.20 -14.74 -17.28
CA GLN A 343 14.19 -13.73 -17.56
C GLN A 343 13.28 -14.22 -18.69
N ILE A 344 11.97 -14.21 -18.46
CA ILE A 344 10.95 -14.68 -19.40
C ILE A 344 9.98 -13.59 -19.85
N GLY A 345 10.02 -12.42 -19.22
CA GLY A 345 9.22 -11.26 -19.58
C GLY A 345 9.89 -9.94 -19.21
N ALA A 346 9.67 -8.92 -20.02
CA ALA A 346 10.10 -7.55 -19.78
C ALA A 346 8.90 -6.60 -19.86
N ASN A 347 8.95 -5.49 -19.11
CA ASN A 347 7.86 -4.50 -19.01
C ASN A 347 6.51 -5.11 -18.59
N CYS A 348 6.56 -6.11 -17.72
CA CYS A 348 5.40 -6.86 -17.24
C CYS A 348 5.50 -7.13 -15.73
N GLY A 349 6.14 -6.24 -14.99
CA GLY A 349 6.31 -6.33 -13.54
C GLY A 349 4.97 -6.43 -12.80
N ALA A 350 5.01 -6.86 -11.54
CA ALA A 350 3.84 -6.93 -10.67
C ALA A 350 3.68 -5.64 -9.85
N VAL A 351 2.43 -5.29 -9.52
CA VAL A 351 2.12 -4.05 -8.79
C VAL A 351 2.33 -4.17 -7.29
N GLY A 352 2.20 -5.36 -6.72
CA GLY A 352 2.29 -5.56 -5.27
C GLY A 352 2.63 -7.00 -4.88
N PRO A 353 2.87 -7.26 -3.59
CA PRO A 353 3.35 -8.54 -3.10
C PRO A 353 2.36 -9.70 -3.25
N HIS A 354 1.08 -9.42 -3.33
CA HIS A 354 0.01 -10.42 -3.49
C HIS A 354 -0.82 -10.21 -4.74
N SER A 355 -0.25 -9.56 -5.77
CA SER A 355 -0.98 -9.19 -7.00
C SER A 355 -1.01 -10.28 -8.07
N ALA A 356 -0.44 -11.45 -7.81
CA ALA A 356 -0.36 -12.58 -8.75
C ALA A 356 -0.94 -13.86 -8.15
N VAL A 357 -1.62 -14.66 -8.98
CA VAL A 357 -2.21 -15.94 -8.61
C VAL A 357 -2.07 -16.95 -9.74
N ASP A 358 -1.82 -18.22 -9.41
CA ASP A 358 -1.76 -19.33 -10.38
C ASP A 358 -3.06 -20.13 -10.38
N VAL A 359 -3.53 -20.44 -11.55
CA VAL A 359 -4.71 -21.28 -11.80
C VAL A 359 -4.31 -22.41 -12.73
N ASN A 360 -4.09 -23.60 -12.17
CA ASN A 360 -3.77 -24.80 -12.94
C ASN A 360 -2.58 -24.61 -13.91
N GLY A 361 -1.55 -23.88 -13.48
CA GLY A 361 -0.36 -23.61 -14.28
C GLY A 361 -0.52 -22.44 -15.26
N THR A 362 -1.59 -21.68 -15.19
CA THR A 362 -1.71 -20.36 -15.82
C THR A 362 -1.68 -19.31 -14.74
N THR A 363 -0.73 -18.41 -14.79
CA THR A 363 -0.59 -17.37 -13.77
C THR A 363 -1.13 -16.05 -14.29
N PHE A 364 -1.94 -15.37 -13.48
CA PHE A 364 -2.51 -14.06 -13.75
C PHE A 364 -1.97 -13.03 -12.77
N TRP A 365 -1.69 -11.82 -13.23
CA TRP A 365 -1.25 -10.74 -12.33
C TRP A 365 -1.65 -9.36 -12.81
N MET A 366 -1.74 -8.45 -11.85
CA MET A 366 -1.93 -7.03 -12.08
C MET A 366 -0.57 -6.34 -12.12
N SER A 367 -0.33 -5.57 -13.15
CA SER A 367 0.82 -4.67 -13.30
C SER A 367 0.36 -3.22 -13.07
N GLN A 368 1.27 -2.25 -13.21
CA GLN A 368 0.96 -0.84 -12.94
C GLN A 368 -0.07 -0.22 -13.89
N ASN A 369 -0.26 -0.79 -15.08
CA ASN A 369 -1.15 -0.22 -16.10
C ASN A 369 -1.88 -1.27 -16.96
N ALA A 370 -1.76 -2.54 -16.64
CA ALA A 370 -2.38 -3.62 -17.38
C ALA A 370 -2.45 -4.91 -16.57
N PHE A 371 -3.26 -5.84 -17.04
CA PHE A 371 -3.29 -7.21 -16.56
C PHE A 371 -2.56 -8.12 -17.53
N TYR A 372 -1.89 -9.12 -17.00
CA TYR A 372 -1.11 -10.07 -17.79
C TYR A 372 -1.42 -11.51 -17.37
N MET A 373 -1.08 -12.43 -18.25
CA MET A 373 -1.10 -13.85 -17.97
C MET A 373 0.18 -14.53 -18.48
N PHE A 374 0.51 -15.65 -17.86
CA PHE A 374 1.58 -16.54 -18.27
C PHE A 374 1.04 -17.97 -18.37
N ASP A 375 1.09 -18.55 -19.57
CA ASP A 375 0.72 -19.92 -19.87
C ASP A 375 1.87 -20.72 -20.54
N GLY A 376 3.08 -20.24 -20.35
CA GLY A 376 4.32 -20.62 -21.05
C GLY A 376 4.92 -19.46 -21.83
N ALA A 377 4.12 -18.41 -22.06
CA ALA A 377 4.57 -17.12 -22.59
C ALA A 377 3.81 -15.99 -21.91
N VAL A 378 4.47 -14.84 -21.74
CA VAL A 378 3.83 -13.64 -21.19
C VAL A 378 2.90 -13.02 -22.23
N LYS A 379 1.66 -12.80 -21.84
CA LYS A 379 0.62 -12.18 -22.68
C LYS A 379 -0.10 -11.08 -21.91
N LYS A 380 -0.32 -9.94 -22.53
CA LYS A 380 -1.22 -8.92 -22.00
C LYS A 380 -2.66 -9.39 -22.14
N LEU A 381 -3.45 -9.33 -21.07
CA LEU A 381 -4.88 -9.63 -21.09
C LEU A 381 -5.64 -8.43 -21.69
N PRO A 382 -6.47 -8.62 -22.72
CA PRO A 382 -7.42 -7.61 -23.13
C PRO A 382 -8.42 -7.35 -21.99
N CYS A 383 -8.49 -6.11 -21.53
CA CYS A 383 -9.36 -5.73 -20.43
C CYS A 383 -10.29 -4.60 -20.87
N THR A 384 -11.60 -4.86 -20.84
CA THR A 384 -12.64 -3.90 -21.27
C THR A 384 -12.84 -2.77 -20.26
N VAL A 385 -12.38 -2.96 -19.03
CA VAL A 385 -12.48 -1.98 -17.93
C VAL A 385 -11.12 -1.42 -17.51
N GLN A 386 -10.11 -1.55 -18.39
CA GLN A 386 -8.73 -1.16 -18.06
C GLN A 386 -8.63 0.30 -17.62
N ASP A 387 -9.18 1.22 -18.40
CA ASP A 387 -9.11 2.67 -18.12
C ASP A 387 -9.86 3.00 -16.81
N TYR A 388 -11.03 2.39 -16.58
CA TYR A 388 -11.78 2.56 -15.34
C TYR A 388 -10.98 2.18 -14.10
N VAL A 389 -10.22 1.07 -14.17
CA VAL A 389 -9.40 0.60 -13.04
C VAL A 389 -8.18 1.48 -12.85
N PHE A 390 -7.38 1.68 -13.89
CA PHE A 390 -6.06 2.32 -13.76
C PHE A 390 -6.10 3.85 -13.67
N ASP A 391 -7.12 4.51 -14.19
CA ASP A 391 -7.33 5.95 -13.99
C ASP A 391 -7.74 6.27 -12.54
N ASN A 392 -8.32 5.31 -11.85
CA ASN A 392 -8.75 5.42 -10.46
C ASN A 392 -7.92 4.57 -9.48
N PHE A 393 -6.72 4.17 -9.85
CA PHE A 393 -5.84 3.34 -9.03
C PHE A 393 -4.95 4.18 -8.12
N SER A 394 -4.86 3.81 -6.83
CA SER A 394 -3.97 4.44 -5.86
C SER A 394 -2.55 3.89 -5.97
N ILE A 395 -1.64 4.66 -6.56
CA ILE A 395 -0.21 4.28 -6.67
C ILE A 395 0.44 4.20 -5.28
N THR A 396 0.04 5.05 -4.34
CA THR A 396 0.60 5.04 -2.98
C THR A 396 0.22 3.80 -2.20
N SER A 397 -0.93 3.19 -2.51
CA SER A 397 -1.44 1.97 -1.86
C SER A 397 -1.24 0.72 -2.72
N GLN A 398 -0.38 0.76 -3.73
CA GLN A 398 -0.17 -0.38 -4.65
C GLN A 398 0.30 -1.66 -3.95
N ALA A 399 1.02 -1.53 -2.83
CA ALA A 399 1.49 -2.68 -2.06
C ALA A 399 0.35 -3.46 -1.37
N THR A 400 -0.83 -2.87 -1.23
CA THR A 400 -2.00 -3.52 -0.62
C THR A 400 -2.82 -4.37 -1.59
N VAL A 401 -2.54 -4.30 -2.90
CA VAL A 401 -3.26 -5.08 -3.92
C VAL A 401 -3.19 -6.56 -3.59
N TYR A 402 -4.36 -7.22 -3.58
CA TYR A 402 -4.47 -8.64 -3.32
C TYR A 402 -5.23 -9.34 -4.45
N ALA A 403 -4.67 -10.43 -4.98
CA ALA A 403 -5.31 -11.27 -5.98
C ALA A 403 -5.95 -12.49 -5.30
N GLY A 404 -7.25 -12.64 -5.46
CA GLY A 404 -8.02 -13.77 -4.99
C GLY A 404 -8.46 -14.68 -6.13
N LEU A 405 -8.47 -15.98 -5.90
CA LEU A 405 -8.97 -16.99 -6.82
C LEU A 405 -10.30 -17.54 -6.30
N ASN A 406 -11.33 -17.56 -7.13
CA ASN A 406 -12.57 -18.27 -6.87
C ASN A 406 -12.73 -19.38 -7.92
N THR A 407 -12.36 -20.59 -7.54
CA THR A 407 -12.35 -21.73 -8.48
C THR A 407 -13.74 -22.21 -8.88
N ASP A 408 -14.77 -21.98 -8.07
CA ASP A 408 -16.15 -22.39 -8.38
C ASP A 408 -16.75 -21.61 -9.54
N PHE A 409 -16.37 -20.33 -9.63
CA PHE A 409 -16.87 -19.43 -10.67
C PHE A 409 -15.84 -19.17 -11.78
N ASN A 410 -14.65 -19.77 -11.70
CA ASN A 410 -13.55 -19.57 -12.65
C ASN A 410 -13.10 -18.11 -12.73
N GLU A 411 -12.91 -17.49 -11.58
CA GLU A 411 -12.64 -16.07 -11.45
C GLU A 411 -11.34 -15.77 -10.74
N VAL A 412 -10.67 -14.74 -11.23
CA VAL A 412 -9.56 -14.07 -10.54
C VAL A 412 -9.99 -12.65 -10.23
N THR A 413 -9.95 -12.28 -8.96
CA THR A 413 -10.32 -10.96 -8.48
C THR A 413 -9.12 -10.24 -7.91
N TRP A 414 -8.86 -9.01 -8.35
CA TRP A 414 -7.89 -8.12 -7.74
C TRP A 414 -8.61 -7.08 -6.91
N PHE A 415 -8.30 -7.05 -5.63
CA PHE A 415 -8.76 -6.05 -4.68
C PHE A 415 -7.73 -4.94 -4.62
N TYR A 416 -8.16 -3.68 -4.74
CA TYR A 416 -7.27 -2.53 -4.80
C TYR A 416 -7.88 -1.29 -4.16
N ALA A 417 -7.04 -0.33 -3.81
CA ALA A 417 -7.46 0.97 -3.32
C ALA A 417 -7.68 1.94 -4.49
N SER A 418 -8.81 2.66 -4.47
CA SER A 418 -9.05 3.75 -5.40
C SER A 418 -8.16 4.96 -5.08
N LYS A 419 -8.02 5.88 -6.04
CA LYS A 419 -7.11 7.03 -5.97
C LYS A 419 -7.29 7.90 -4.72
N ASP A 420 -8.52 8.00 -4.23
CA ASP A 420 -8.89 8.83 -3.10
C ASP A 420 -8.98 8.03 -1.78
N SER A 421 -8.61 6.75 -1.82
CA SER A 421 -8.65 5.85 -0.66
C SER A 421 -7.26 5.40 -0.24
N SER A 422 -7.03 5.33 1.07
CA SER A 422 -5.85 4.68 1.66
C SER A 422 -6.05 3.19 1.91
N PHE A 423 -7.29 2.70 1.79
CA PHE A 423 -7.71 1.33 2.04
C PHE A 423 -8.26 0.71 0.77
N ILE A 424 -8.25 -0.62 0.69
CA ILE A 424 -8.91 -1.36 -0.38
C ILE A 424 -10.42 -1.07 -0.32
N ASP A 425 -10.98 -0.57 -1.42
CA ASP A 425 -12.39 -0.20 -1.54
C ASP A 425 -13.00 -0.62 -2.89
N ARG A 426 -12.20 -1.24 -3.76
CA ARG A 426 -12.60 -1.66 -5.10
C ARG A 426 -12.08 -3.05 -5.41
N SER A 427 -12.78 -3.70 -6.32
CA SER A 427 -12.31 -4.93 -6.93
C SER A 427 -12.61 -4.97 -8.43
N VAL A 428 -11.77 -5.71 -9.14
CA VAL A 428 -11.96 -6.05 -10.55
C VAL A 428 -11.79 -7.54 -10.73
N THR A 429 -12.74 -8.17 -11.38
CA THR A 429 -12.78 -9.61 -11.56
C THR A 429 -12.70 -9.98 -13.04
N PHE A 430 -11.89 -11.00 -13.32
CA PHE A 430 -11.76 -11.63 -14.63
C PHE A 430 -12.25 -13.07 -14.57
N ASN A 431 -13.31 -13.38 -15.29
CA ASN A 431 -13.70 -14.76 -15.54
C ASN A 431 -12.85 -15.32 -16.66
N TYR A 432 -11.94 -16.25 -16.32
CA TYR A 432 -10.95 -16.76 -17.27
C TYR A 432 -11.48 -17.83 -18.24
N LEU A 433 -12.68 -18.37 -18.02
CA LEU A 433 -13.34 -19.26 -18.98
C LEU A 433 -14.19 -18.48 -19.99
N GLU A 434 -14.96 -17.52 -19.51
CA GLU A 434 -15.85 -16.72 -20.35
C GLU A 434 -15.18 -15.51 -20.97
N ASN A 435 -13.98 -15.16 -20.48
CA ASN A 435 -13.21 -14.00 -20.90
C ASN A 435 -13.96 -12.68 -20.72
N VAL A 436 -14.63 -12.54 -19.58
CA VAL A 436 -15.45 -11.38 -19.22
C VAL A 436 -14.85 -10.68 -18.01
N TRP A 437 -14.93 -9.34 -18.02
CA TRP A 437 -14.49 -8.48 -16.93
C TRP A 437 -15.67 -7.78 -16.27
N TYR A 438 -15.63 -7.64 -14.96
CA TYR A 438 -16.54 -6.79 -14.21
C TYR A 438 -15.84 -6.15 -12.99
N THR A 439 -16.46 -5.08 -12.49
CA THR A 439 -15.93 -4.30 -11.37
C THR A 439 -16.93 -4.31 -10.23
N ASN A 440 -16.39 -4.17 -9.01
CA ASN A 440 -17.20 -4.18 -7.82
C ASN A 440 -16.63 -3.19 -6.78
N SER A 441 -17.46 -2.75 -5.85
CA SER A 441 -17.03 -2.00 -4.66
C SER A 441 -16.69 -2.91 -3.47
N LEU A 442 -16.46 -4.20 -3.73
CA LEU A 442 -16.08 -5.17 -2.71
C LEU A 442 -14.65 -4.94 -2.24
N ALA A 443 -14.49 -4.71 -0.95
CA ALA A 443 -13.21 -4.52 -0.30
C ALA A 443 -12.79 -5.81 0.44
N ARG A 444 -11.64 -6.37 0.08
CA ARG A 444 -11.07 -7.51 0.79
C ARG A 444 -9.56 -7.37 0.86
N THR A 445 -9.00 -7.51 2.04
CA THR A 445 -7.56 -7.37 2.28
C THR A 445 -6.80 -8.67 2.07
N THR A 446 -7.47 -9.81 2.24
CA THR A 446 -6.96 -11.14 1.91
C THR A 446 -8.09 -12.00 1.36
N TRP A 447 -7.72 -13.09 0.68
CA TRP A 447 -8.66 -14.04 0.14
C TRP A 447 -8.10 -15.46 0.25
N LEU A 448 -8.92 -16.37 0.73
CA LEU A 448 -8.65 -17.81 0.74
C LEU A 448 -9.74 -18.50 -0.05
N ASP A 449 -9.37 -19.13 -1.16
CA ASP A 449 -10.29 -19.95 -1.94
C ASP A 449 -10.74 -21.18 -1.14
N ARG A 450 -11.85 -21.77 -1.53
CA ARG A 450 -12.29 -23.03 -0.97
C ARG A 450 -11.20 -24.11 -1.07
N GLY A 451 -11.10 -24.94 -0.09
CA GLY A 451 -10.12 -26.01 -0.05
C GLY A 451 -10.45 -26.95 1.10
N VAL A 452 -9.81 -26.74 2.24
CA VAL A 452 -10.16 -27.43 3.49
C VAL A 452 -11.53 -26.96 3.99
N TYR A 453 -11.85 -25.70 3.74
CA TYR A 453 -13.17 -25.12 4.01
C TYR A 453 -14.08 -25.28 2.79
N GLU A 454 -15.38 -25.43 3.03
CA GLU A 454 -16.37 -25.62 1.97
C GLU A 454 -16.58 -24.36 1.12
N LEU A 455 -16.39 -23.20 1.71
CA LEU A 455 -16.63 -21.89 1.12
C LEU A 455 -15.37 -21.01 1.19
N PRO A 456 -15.22 -20.00 0.33
CA PRO A 456 -14.13 -19.04 0.40
C PRO A 456 -14.24 -18.15 1.63
N TYR A 457 -13.08 -17.74 2.17
CA TYR A 457 -12.97 -16.80 3.28
C TYR A 457 -12.16 -15.58 2.86
N ALA A 458 -12.54 -14.43 3.36
CA ALA A 458 -11.81 -13.20 3.14
C ALA A 458 -11.82 -12.30 4.37
N THR A 459 -10.85 -11.40 4.46
CA THR A 459 -10.78 -10.39 5.51
C THR A 459 -11.01 -9.01 4.92
N GLU A 460 -11.57 -8.11 5.72
CA GLU A 460 -11.78 -6.72 5.38
C GLU A 460 -11.37 -5.82 6.54
N TYR A 461 -10.79 -4.67 6.21
CA TYR A 461 -10.62 -3.57 7.14
C TYR A 461 -11.71 -2.53 6.88
N GLU A 462 -12.59 -2.34 7.86
CA GLU A 462 -13.67 -1.39 7.79
C GLU A 462 -13.32 -0.13 8.58
N SER A 463 -13.20 0.99 7.91
CA SER A 463 -13.00 2.29 8.57
C SER A 463 -14.26 2.75 9.33
N THR A 464 -15.45 2.30 8.88
CA THR A 464 -16.73 2.57 9.55
C THR A 464 -17.70 1.42 9.29
N VAL A 465 -18.26 0.84 10.35
CA VAL A 465 -19.35 -0.14 10.24
C VAL A 465 -20.68 0.60 10.46
N ASN A 466 -21.59 0.54 9.50
CA ASN A 466 -22.91 1.17 9.56
C ASN A 466 -22.88 2.68 9.92
N GLY A 467 -21.88 3.42 9.41
CA GLY A 467 -21.72 4.85 9.69
C GLY A 467 -21.22 5.17 11.11
N THR A 468 -20.81 4.18 11.87
CA THR A 468 -20.20 4.35 13.19
C THR A 468 -18.79 3.75 13.17
N THR A 469 -17.79 4.54 13.56
CA THR A 469 -16.44 4.01 13.74
C THR A 469 -16.47 2.95 14.83
N PRO A 470 -16.08 1.69 14.54
CA PRO A 470 -16.17 0.63 15.54
C PRO A 470 -15.21 0.90 16.70
N THR A 471 -15.73 0.89 17.90
CA THR A 471 -14.95 0.95 19.13
C THR A 471 -14.72 -0.47 19.63
N VAL A 472 -13.97 -1.27 18.90
CA VAL A 472 -13.57 -2.61 19.37
C VAL A 472 -12.24 -2.46 20.09
N LEU A 473 -12.18 -2.89 21.34
CA LEU A 473 -10.99 -2.88 22.21
C LEU A 473 -10.38 -1.48 22.46
N GLY A 474 -11.18 -0.40 22.38
CA GLY A 474 -10.68 0.96 22.60
C GLY A 474 -9.88 1.55 21.43
N LEU A 475 -9.84 0.87 20.29
CA LEU A 475 -9.29 1.41 19.05
C LEU A 475 -10.34 2.33 18.42
N THR A 476 -9.92 3.54 18.08
CA THR A 476 -10.77 4.54 17.44
C THR A 476 -10.80 4.43 15.92
N ASP A 477 -9.99 3.53 15.35
CA ASP A 477 -9.75 3.43 13.92
C ASP A 477 -10.13 2.03 13.41
N GLY A 478 -11.35 1.89 12.90
CA GLY A 478 -11.78 0.76 12.11
C GLY A 478 -11.92 -0.58 12.86
N ALA A 479 -12.62 -1.50 12.24
CA ALA A 479 -12.71 -2.91 12.66
C ALA A 479 -12.18 -3.79 11.53
N SER A 480 -11.63 -4.95 11.89
CA SER A 480 -11.30 -6.00 10.93
C SER A 480 -12.30 -7.12 11.07
N SER A 481 -12.91 -7.51 9.96
CA SER A 481 -13.91 -8.56 9.89
C SER A 481 -13.43 -9.73 9.02
N VAL A 482 -13.91 -10.93 9.33
CA VAL A 482 -13.71 -12.13 8.50
C VAL A 482 -15.06 -12.50 7.90
N TYR A 483 -15.12 -12.57 6.58
CA TYR A 483 -16.32 -12.91 5.84
C TYR A 483 -16.22 -14.31 5.24
N VAL A 484 -17.33 -15.00 5.23
CA VAL A 484 -17.57 -16.21 4.44
C VAL A 484 -18.22 -15.77 3.14
N HIS A 485 -17.69 -16.19 2.01
CA HIS A 485 -18.20 -15.86 0.70
C HIS A 485 -19.03 -17.01 0.13
N GLU A 486 -19.84 -16.71 -0.87
CA GLU A 486 -20.71 -17.64 -1.60
C GLU A 486 -21.79 -18.29 -0.72
N GLU A 487 -22.14 -17.66 0.40
CA GLU A 487 -23.22 -18.07 1.28
C GLU A 487 -24.38 -17.06 1.22
N GLY A 488 -25.55 -17.51 0.78
CA GLY A 488 -26.73 -16.65 0.71
C GLY A 488 -26.78 -15.72 -0.52
N THR A 489 -27.46 -14.59 -0.37
CA THR A 489 -27.69 -13.59 -1.45
C THR A 489 -27.52 -12.16 -0.97
N ASP A 490 -27.07 -11.99 0.25
CA ASP A 490 -26.95 -10.70 0.92
C ASP A 490 -25.46 -10.33 1.08
N ASP A 491 -25.19 -9.03 1.20
CA ASP A 491 -23.92 -8.50 1.60
C ASP A 491 -24.01 -8.18 3.10
N ASP A 492 -23.55 -9.11 3.92
CA ASP A 492 -23.74 -9.16 5.36
C ASP A 492 -25.25 -9.08 5.75
N VAL A 493 -25.71 -7.95 6.23
CA VAL A 493 -27.14 -7.73 6.60
C VAL A 493 -27.91 -6.92 5.55
N SER A 494 -27.27 -6.57 4.46
CA SER A 494 -27.83 -5.73 3.40
C SER A 494 -28.00 -6.52 2.11
N ALA A 495 -29.05 -6.22 1.35
CA ALA A 495 -29.23 -6.83 0.03
C ALA A 495 -28.10 -6.44 -0.92
N MET A 496 -27.45 -7.42 -1.54
CA MET A 496 -26.41 -7.20 -2.53
C MET A 496 -26.95 -6.42 -3.73
N ARG A 497 -26.34 -5.29 -4.06
CA ARG A 497 -26.72 -4.47 -5.19
C ARG A 497 -25.91 -4.84 -6.43
N CYS A 498 -26.58 -5.48 -7.39
CA CYS A 498 -25.98 -5.84 -8.68
C CYS A 498 -26.51 -4.94 -9.78
N THR A 499 -25.66 -4.49 -10.68
CA THR A 499 -26.04 -3.71 -11.86
C THR A 499 -25.43 -4.31 -13.12
N LEU A 500 -26.22 -4.38 -14.18
CA LEU A 500 -25.76 -4.78 -15.51
C LEU A 500 -26.12 -3.67 -16.49
N GLN A 501 -25.12 -3.10 -17.14
CA GLN A 501 -25.32 -2.06 -18.14
C GLN A 501 -24.76 -2.54 -19.49
N SER A 502 -25.57 -2.49 -20.54
CA SER A 502 -25.08 -2.71 -21.90
C SER A 502 -24.27 -1.51 -22.37
N GLY A 503 -23.38 -1.72 -23.32
CA GLY A 503 -22.87 -0.62 -24.13
C GLY A 503 -23.99 0.08 -24.93
N ASP A 504 -23.69 1.28 -25.40
CA ASP A 504 -24.59 1.96 -26.34
C ASP A 504 -24.74 1.11 -27.60
N PHE A 505 -25.96 0.96 -28.07
CA PHE A 505 -26.21 0.27 -29.32
C PHE A 505 -27.09 1.14 -30.23
N ASP A 506 -26.78 1.13 -31.48
CA ASP A 506 -27.52 1.82 -32.54
C ASP A 506 -27.88 0.86 -33.68
N ILE A 507 -28.77 1.29 -34.54
CA ILE A 507 -29.13 0.55 -35.76
C ILE A 507 -28.33 1.15 -36.91
N GLN A 508 -27.46 0.37 -37.52
CA GLN A 508 -26.51 0.80 -38.55
C GLN A 508 -25.56 1.89 -38.03
N ASP A 509 -25.52 3.07 -38.68
CA ASP A 509 -24.64 4.18 -38.32
C ASP A 509 -25.33 5.19 -37.36
N GLY A 510 -26.33 4.76 -36.58
CA GLY A 510 -27.03 5.62 -35.60
C GLY A 510 -27.97 6.65 -36.22
N GLN A 511 -28.22 6.59 -37.54
CA GLN A 511 -29.09 7.53 -38.25
C GLN A 511 -30.54 7.12 -38.27
N GLN A 512 -30.87 5.95 -37.70
CA GLN A 512 -32.21 5.39 -37.73
C GLN A 512 -32.91 5.59 -36.38
N LEU A 513 -34.20 5.86 -36.46
CA LEU A 513 -35.05 5.91 -35.26
C LEU A 513 -35.32 4.49 -34.78
N LEU A 514 -34.98 4.20 -33.51
CA LEU A 514 -35.31 2.96 -32.85
C LEU A 514 -36.65 3.06 -32.14
N SER A 515 -37.59 2.15 -32.46
CA SER A 515 -38.83 2.02 -31.76
C SER A 515 -38.87 0.69 -31.01
N ILE A 516 -38.88 0.74 -29.67
CA ILE A 516 -38.99 -0.43 -28.81
C ILE A 516 -40.44 -0.60 -28.41
N SER A 517 -41.10 -1.62 -28.94
CA SER A 517 -42.50 -1.93 -28.64
C SER A 517 -42.65 -2.92 -27.48
N ARG A 518 -41.60 -3.65 -27.14
CA ARG A 518 -41.65 -4.66 -26.07
C ARG A 518 -40.25 -4.90 -25.52
N PHE A 519 -40.16 -5.01 -24.21
CA PHE A 519 -39.00 -5.53 -23.48
C PHE A 519 -39.44 -6.82 -22.74
N ILE A 520 -38.77 -7.93 -22.99
CA ILE A 520 -39.03 -9.21 -22.34
C ILE A 520 -37.79 -9.58 -21.55
N PRO A 521 -37.81 -9.44 -20.22
CA PRO A 521 -36.69 -9.90 -19.38
C PRO A 521 -36.72 -11.44 -19.36
N ASP A 522 -35.53 -12.03 -19.45
CA ASP A 522 -35.31 -13.46 -19.31
C ASP A 522 -34.45 -13.73 -18.08
N PHE A 523 -35.09 -14.13 -16.99
CA PHE A 523 -34.45 -14.48 -15.75
C PHE A 523 -34.53 -15.98 -15.49
N LYS A 524 -33.43 -16.63 -15.23
CA LYS A 524 -33.40 -18.05 -14.88
C LYS A 524 -33.99 -18.28 -13.49
N GLU A 525 -33.59 -17.48 -12.51
CA GLU A 525 -34.08 -17.49 -11.13
C GLU A 525 -34.13 -16.05 -10.63
N GLN A 526 -35.30 -15.59 -10.22
CA GLN A 526 -35.43 -14.23 -9.69
C GLN A 526 -35.84 -14.28 -8.21
N LYS A 527 -35.05 -13.66 -7.36
CA LYS A 527 -35.40 -13.31 -5.98
C LYS A 527 -35.48 -11.79 -5.85
N GLY A 528 -36.59 -11.28 -5.31
CA GLY A 528 -36.82 -9.85 -5.18
C GLY A 528 -37.21 -9.16 -6.48
N SER A 529 -37.05 -7.85 -6.53
CA SER A 529 -37.39 -6.98 -7.67
C SER A 529 -36.12 -6.61 -8.45
N ALA A 530 -36.25 -6.51 -9.77
CA ALA A 530 -35.21 -5.95 -10.62
C ALA A 530 -35.69 -4.63 -11.21
N ASP A 531 -34.89 -3.59 -11.12
CA ASP A 531 -35.14 -2.31 -11.76
C ASP A 531 -34.54 -2.32 -13.17
N VAL A 532 -35.31 -1.90 -14.16
CA VAL A 532 -34.83 -1.76 -15.53
C VAL A 532 -34.80 -0.30 -15.90
N LEU A 533 -33.61 0.16 -16.32
CA LEU A 533 -33.33 1.50 -16.76
C LEU A 533 -33.08 1.50 -18.27
N LEU A 534 -33.89 2.17 -19.06
CA LEU A 534 -33.65 2.38 -20.48
C LEU A 534 -33.22 3.84 -20.68
N SER A 535 -32.00 4.04 -21.15
CA SER A 535 -31.47 5.37 -21.50
C SER A 535 -31.49 5.55 -23.02
N PHE A 536 -31.95 6.70 -23.48
CA PHE A 536 -31.98 7.05 -24.89
C PHE A 536 -31.12 8.27 -25.13
N LYS A 537 -30.27 8.19 -26.16
CA LYS A 537 -29.47 9.31 -26.65
C LYS A 537 -30.07 9.79 -27.97
N ASP A 538 -30.23 11.10 -28.12
CA ASP A 538 -30.61 11.70 -29.38
C ASP A 538 -29.35 11.93 -30.24
N TYR A 539 -29.51 11.84 -31.57
CA TYR A 539 -28.41 12.06 -32.51
C TYR A 539 -27.73 13.42 -32.26
N ASN A 540 -26.41 13.41 -32.03
CA ASN A 540 -25.59 14.57 -31.64
C ASN A 540 -25.76 15.13 -30.22
N SER A 541 -26.46 14.48 -29.33
CA SER A 541 -26.54 14.95 -27.96
C SER A 541 -25.56 14.19 -27.05
N ILE A 542 -24.58 14.90 -26.54
CA ILE A 542 -23.68 14.41 -25.48
C ILE A 542 -24.34 14.53 -24.10
N THR A 543 -25.48 15.25 -23.98
CA THR A 543 -25.99 15.74 -22.69
C THR A 543 -27.46 15.48 -22.40
N ASN A 544 -28.25 14.99 -23.34
CA ASN A 544 -29.69 14.76 -23.11
C ASN A 544 -30.02 13.26 -23.15
N GLU A 545 -29.83 12.59 -22.02
CA GLU A 545 -30.35 11.24 -21.81
C GLU A 545 -31.76 11.33 -21.26
N THR A 546 -32.73 10.78 -21.98
CA THR A 546 -34.08 10.53 -21.44
C THR A 546 -34.08 9.13 -20.87
N THR A 547 -34.35 9.01 -19.57
CA THR A 547 -34.33 7.75 -18.86
C THR A 547 -35.75 7.30 -18.56
N LEU A 548 -36.09 6.05 -18.88
CA LEU A 548 -37.31 5.39 -18.50
C LEU A 548 -37.04 4.34 -17.42
N ASN A 549 -37.69 4.45 -16.29
CA ASN A 549 -37.55 3.52 -15.17
C ASN A 549 -38.74 2.57 -15.14
N GLY A 550 -38.49 1.29 -15.01
CA GLY A 550 -39.51 0.27 -14.78
C GLY A 550 -39.03 -0.76 -13.75
N ALA A 551 -39.86 -1.15 -12.82
CA ALA A 551 -39.59 -2.19 -11.85
C ALA A 551 -40.24 -3.50 -12.23
N ILE A 552 -39.48 -4.60 -12.18
CA ILE A 552 -39.96 -5.96 -12.38
C ILE A 552 -40.01 -6.69 -11.05
N SER A 553 -41.19 -6.99 -10.53
CA SER A 553 -41.29 -7.84 -9.34
C SER A 553 -41.26 -9.32 -9.73
N ALA A 554 -40.88 -10.21 -8.84
CA ALA A 554 -40.83 -11.67 -9.07
C ALA A 554 -42.18 -12.28 -9.51
N ALA A 555 -43.27 -11.58 -9.28
CA ALA A 555 -44.62 -11.98 -9.70
C ALA A 555 -45.16 -11.18 -10.91
N ALA A 556 -44.38 -10.30 -11.51
CA ALA A 556 -44.85 -9.41 -12.56
C ALA A 556 -44.92 -10.13 -13.90
N THR A 557 -46.08 -10.02 -14.56
CA THR A 557 -46.29 -10.49 -15.92
C THR A 557 -46.08 -9.41 -16.98
N SER A 558 -45.86 -8.16 -16.58
CA SER A 558 -45.64 -7.03 -17.47
C SER A 558 -44.80 -5.94 -16.83
N LEU A 559 -44.01 -5.25 -17.63
CA LEU A 559 -43.23 -4.10 -17.26
C LEU A 559 -44.01 -2.82 -17.48
N ILE A 560 -44.08 -1.97 -16.45
CA ILE A 560 -44.71 -0.65 -16.56
C ILE A 560 -43.61 0.39 -16.48
N PHE A 561 -43.42 1.19 -17.54
CA PHE A 561 -42.53 2.34 -17.54
C PHE A 561 -43.30 3.57 -17.05
N THR A 562 -42.80 4.21 -16.00
CA THR A 562 -43.30 5.50 -15.54
C THR A 562 -42.46 6.63 -16.15
N HIS A 563 -43.15 7.51 -16.85
CA HIS A 563 -42.55 8.65 -17.53
C HIS A 563 -42.52 9.88 -16.62
N SER A 564 -41.36 10.55 -16.54
CA SER A 564 -41.30 11.89 -15.98
C SER A 564 -41.64 12.95 -17.05
N THR A 565 -42.28 14.03 -16.63
CA THR A 565 -43.00 15.03 -17.44
C THR A 565 -42.25 15.81 -18.51
N ASN A 566 -41.02 15.45 -18.87
CA ASN A 566 -40.15 16.20 -19.81
C ASN A 566 -39.69 15.39 -21.02
N MET A 567 -40.59 14.67 -21.69
CA MET A 567 -40.20 14.09 -22.97
C MET A 567 -40.11 15.17 -24.07
N PRO A 568 -39.07 15.17 -24.90
CA PRO A 568 -39.10 15.89 -26.17
C PRO A 568 -40.26 15.33 -27.02
N SER A 569 -40.95 16.19 -27.72
CA SER A 569 -42.17 15.90 -28.50
C SER A 569 -42.01 14.90 -29.68
N THR A 570 -40.86 14.25 -29.79
CA THR A 570 -40.46 13.36 -30.90
C THR A 570 -40.27 11.90 -30.52
N VAL A 571 -40.39 11.52 -29.24
CA VAL A 571 -40.31 10.11 -28.83
C VAL A 571 -41.74 9.56 -28.69
N ALA A 572 -42.26 8.92 -29.74
CA ALA A 572 -43.51 8.18 -29.69
C ALA A 572 -43.22 6.76 -29.18
N ILE A 573 -43.61 6.45 -27.93
CA ILE A 573 -43.73 5.07 -27.47
C ILE A 573 -45.12 4.56 -27.90
N LEU A 574 -45.16 3.64 -28.84
CA LEU A 574 -46.36 2.93 -29.26
C LEU A 574 -46.45 1.60 -28.56
#